data_45d83512f0d5849b7aba39f93746159f
#
_entry.id   45d83512f0d5849b7aba39f93746159f
#
_cell.length_a   1.000
_cell.length_b   1.000
_cell.length_c   1.000
_cell.angle_alpha   90.00
_cell.angle_beta   90.00
_cell.angle_gamma   90.00
#
_symmetry.space_group_name_H-M   'P 1'
#
loop_
_entity.id
_entity.type
_entity.pdbx_description
1 polymer ?
#
loop_
_entity_poly.entity_id
_entity_poly.type
_entity_poly.pdbx_seq_one_letter_code
_entity_poly.pdbx_strand_id
1 'polypeptide(L)'
;MGVEIRVEGLRKSFGRQVIWDDVSLTIPAGEISALLGPSGTGKSVFLKNLVGLLRPDRGHVYVGGGDVPRLRERDLYRMRRTFGVLFQDGALFGSMNIFDNIAFPLREHTRKGEAEIRGIVLEKMEMVGLAGAGGKLPGEISGGMKKRAGLARALVLEPEIILADEPDSGLDPVRTAFLNQLFVDVNAEFGTTFLIVTHDIGTARVLPDNLGLLFRRGLVMFGPREMVLSSTHPAVSQFFNARREGPIGMAEEKDVAELAAETATVPPPAPIPPQLMPSDGRIRPSMHRPGEWLAAHRVTPPPGSFVDENGRNWLTEWDALVAARQRPHP
;
A
#
# COMPACT_ATOMS: atom_id res chain seq x y z
N MET A 1 -4.14 5.27 -16.24
CA MET A 1 -2.83 4.64 -15.97
C MET A 1 -2.30 5.18 -14.66
N GLY A 2 -1.71 4.32 -13.84
CA GLY A 2 -1.15 4.70 -12.56
C GLY A 2 -0.01 5.71 -12.66
N VAL A 3 0.21 6.43 -11.57
CA VAL A 3 1.23 7.48 -11.45
C VAL A 3 2.18 7.13 -10.31
N GLU A 4 3.47 7.40 -10.51
CA GLU A 4 4.51 7.24 -9.49
C GLU A 4 4.32 8.25 -8.35
N ILE A 5 4.58 7.78 -7.12
CA ILE A 5 4.73 8.63 -5.95
C ILE A 5 6.17 8.53 -5.46
N ARG A 6 6.88 9.68 -5.39
CA ARG A 6 8.26 9.75 -4.91
C ARG A 6 8.34 10.64 -3.68
N VAL A 7 8.93 10.11 -2.64
CA VAL A 7 9.13 10.79 -1.35
C VAL A 7 10.62 10.93 -1.10
N GLU A 8 11.09 12.12 -0.75
CA GLU A 8 12.48 12.43 -0.53
C GLU A 8 12.68 13.18 0.79
N GLY A 9 13.47 12.60 1.68
CA GLY A 9 13.89 13.22 2.93
C GLY A 9 12.74 13.65 3.84
N LEU A 10 11.63 12.89 3.84
CA LEU A 10 10.41 13.30 4.55
C LEU A 10 10.62 13.29 6.05
N ARG A 11 10.39 14.44 6.68
CA ARG A 11 10.34 14.60 8.14
C ARG A 11 8.98 15.13 8.57
N LYS A 12 8.45 14.54 9.64
CA LYS A 12 7.22 15.00 10.29
C LYS A 12 7.29 14.88 11.80
N SER A 13 6.85 15.94 12.47
CA SER A 13 6.71 15.99 13.93
C SER A 13 5.40 16.63 14.34
N PHE A 14 4.95 16.34 15.56
CA PHE A 14 3.85 17.03 16.23
C PHE A 14 4.36 17.52 17.60
N GLY A 15 4.62 18.81 17.69
CA GLY A 15 5.31 19.38 18.85
C GLY A 15 6.70 18.76 19.03
N ARG A 16 6.94 18.10 20.19
CA ARG A 16 8.21 17.43 20.48
C ARG A 16 8.30 15.99 19.94
N GLN A 17 7.18 15.41 19.53
CA GLN A 17 7.13 14.04 19.05
C GLN A 17 7.51 14.00 17.57
N VAL A 18 8.67 13.42 17.24
CA VAL A 18 9.10 13.14 15.87
C VAL A 18 8.43 11.85 15.43
N ILE A 19 7.66 11.90 14.33
CA ILE A 19 7.02 10.73 13.72
C ILE A 19 7.98 10.05 12.75
N TRP A 20 8.58 10.83 11.83
CA TRP A 20 9.61 10.36 10.92
C TRP A 20 10.74 11.37 10.79
N ASP A 21 11.91 10.83 10.50
CA ASP A 21 13.11 11.61 10.20
C ASP A 21 13.80 10.95 9.00
N ASP A 22 13.86 11.68 7.87
CA ASP A 22 14.52 11.26 6.64
C ASP A 22 13.92 10.00 5.94
N VAL A 23 12.61 9.96 5.76
CA VAL A 23 11.95 8.89 5.00
C VAL A 23 12.00 9.19 3.50
N SER A 24 12.59 8.28 2.73
CA SER A 24 12.69 8.36 1.26
C SER A 24 12.29 7.03 0.64
N LEU A 25 11.36 7.07 -0.33
CA LEU A 25 10.94 5.89 -1.09
C LEU A 25 10.26 6.31 -2.40
N THR A 26 10.22 5.38 -3.34
CA THR A 26 9.47 5.53 -4.59
C THR A 26 8.44 4.40 -4.71
N ILE A 27 7.17 4.76 -4.83
CA ILE A 27 6.06 3.85 -5.10
C ILE A 27 5.87 3.82 -6.61
N PRO A 28 6.12 2.67 -7.25
CA PRO A 28 6.08 2.57 -8.71
C PRO A 28 4.68 2.75 -9.28
N ALA A 29 4.62 3.35 -10.46
CA ALA A 29 3.38 3.52 -11.20
C ALA A 29 2.78 2.17 -11.61
N GLY A 30 1.47 2.01 -11.40
CA GLY A 30 0.73 0.83 -11.81
C GLY A 30 0.97 -0.43 -10.99
N GLU A 31 1.71 -0.35 -9.89
CA GLU A 31 2.01 -1.46 -9.00
C GLU A 31 1.27 -1.34 -7.67
N ILE A 32 1.15 -2.46 -6.96
CA ILE A 32 0.61 -2.51 -5.60
C ILE A 32 1.78 -2.49 -4.62
N SER A 33 1.92 -1.42 -3.86
CA SER A 33 2.88 -1.29 -2.78
C SER A 33 2.19 -1.39 -1.43
N ALA A 34 2.80 -2.06 -0.45
CA ALA A 34 2.32 -2.07 0.92
C ALA A 34 3.36 -1.52 1.88
N LEU A 35 2.92 -0.64 2.78
CA LEU A 35 3.75 -0.05 3.82
C LEU A 35 3.27 -0.55 5.18
N LEU A 36 4.16 -1.24 5.88
CA LEU A 36 3.88 -1.84 7.17
C LEU A 36 4.70 -1.19 8.29
N GLY A 37 4.38 -1.58 9.50
CA GLY A 37 5.10 -1.16 10.70
C GLY A 37 4.22 -1.31 11.94
N PRO A 38 4.81 -1.33 13.13
CA PRO A 38 4.08 -1.33 14.40
C PRO A 38 3.02 -0.23 14.48
N SER A 39 2.06 -0.39 15.38
CA SER A 39 1.08 0.68 15.66
C SER A 39 1.80 1.94 16.13
N GLY A 40 1.30 3.11 15.75
CA GLY A 40 1.92 4.38 16.15
C GLY A 40 3.09 4.86 15.28
N THR A 41 3.60 4.07 14.32
CA THR A 41 4.72 4.49 13.44
C THR A 41 4.35 5.58 12.42
N GLY A 42 3.12 6.07 12.44
CA GLY A 42 2.72 7.20 11.60
C GLY A 42 2.24 6.83 10.19
N LYS A 43 1.86 5.58 9.93
CA LYS A 43 1.42 5.12 8.60
C LYS A 43 0.28 5.95 8.01
N SER A 44 -0.79 6.19 8.77
CA SER A 44 -1.91 7.06 8.32
C SER A 44 -1.51 8.52 8.18
N VAL A 45 -0.53 8.99 8.97
CA VAL A 45 0.06 10.33 8.81
C VAL A 45 0.82 10.40 7.48
N PHE A 46 1.48 9.31 7.04
CA PHE A 46 2.14 9.21 5.75
C PHE A 46 1.13 9.42 4.60
N LEU A 47 0.02 8.70 4.61
CA LEU A 47 -1.04 8.88 3.60
C LEU A 47 -1.55 10.32 3.55
N LYS A 48 -1.74 10.96 4.71
CA LYS A 48 -2.18 12.36 4.78
C LYS A 48 -1.17 13.36 4.19
N ASN A 49 0.13 13.06 4.26
CA ASN A 49 1.15 13.88 3.60
C ASN A 49 1.10 13.70 2.07
N LEU A 50 0.86 12.48 1.56
CA LEU A 50 0.78 12.23 0.12
C LEU A 50 -0.34 13.01 -0.56
N VAL A 51 -1.51 13.12 0.11
CA VAL A 51 -2.65 13.89 -0.42
C VAL A 51 -2.63 15.37 -0.04
N GLY A 52 -1.57 15.82 0.63
CA GLY A 52 -1.42 17.22 1.04
C GLY A 52 -2.40 17.67 2.12
N LEU A 53 -3.00 16.75 2.90
CA LEU A 53 -3.80 17.09 4.10
C LEU A 53 -2.91 17.49 5.27
N LEU A 54 -1.68 16.99 5.29
CA LEU A 54 -0.64 17.40 6.22
C LEU A 54 0.58 17.85 5.41
N ARG A 55 1.24 18.91 5.87
CA ARG A 55 2.53 19.32 5.29
C ARG A 55 3.66 18.70 6.09
N PRO A 56 4.70 18.15 5.44
CA PRO A 56 5.90 17.71 6.12
C PRO A 56 6.64 18.92 6.70
N ASP A 57 7.48 18.69 7.70
CA ASP A 57 8.34 19.73 8.28
C ASP A 57 9.58 19.93 7.39
N ARG A 58 10.04 18.86 6.71
CA ARG A 58 11.09 18.85 5.69
C ARG A 58 10.81 17.78 4.66
N GLY A 59 11.52 17.86 3.52
CA GLY A 59 11.45 16.90 2.44
C GLY A 59 10.38 17.22 1.40
N HIS A 60 10.24 16.33 0.45
CA HIS A 60 9.40 16.49 -0.72
C HIS A 60 8.52 15.28 -0.93
N VAL A 61 7.35 15.51 -1.50
CA VAL A 61 6.41 14.47 -1.97
C VAL A 61 6.04 14.82 -3.40
N TYR A 62 6.45 14.00 -4.34
CA TYR A 62 6.14 14.20 -5.75
C TYR A 62 5.05 13.22 -6.19
N VAL A 63 4.02 13.73 -6.83
CA VAL A 63 2.92 12.96 -7.42
C VAL A 63 2.72 13.48 -8.83
N GLY A 64 2.87 12.62 -9.84
CA GLY A 64 2.76 13.03 -11.24
C GLY A 64 3.73 14.16 -11.61
N GLY A 65 4.90 14.23 -10.98
CA GLY A 65 5.89 15.28 -11.16
C GLY A 65 5.65 16.57 -10.36
N GLY A 66 4.48 16.72 -9.70
CA GLY A 66 4.16 17.87 -8.85
C GLY A 66 4.67 17.70 -7.42
N ASP A 67 5.38 18.69 -6.87
CA ASP A 67 5.83 18.72 -5.46
C ASP A 67 4.67 19.13 -4.55
N VAL A 68 3.96 18.16 -3.98
CA VAL A 68 2.71 18.34 -3.22
C VAL A 68 2.78 19.42 -2.16
N PRO A 69 3.80 19.48 -1.26
CA PRO A 69 3.94 20.54 -0.27
C PRO A 69 4.03 21.96 -0.83
N ARG A 70 4.41 22.09 -2.11
CA ARG A 70 4.59 23.39 -2.79
C ARG A 70 3.47 23.73 -3.77
N LEU A 71 2.50 22.84 -3.98
CA LEU A 71 1.38 23.11 -4.86
C LEU A 71 0.53 24.26 -4.31
N ARG A 72 0.04 25.11 -5.21
CA ARG A 72 -1.01 26.07 -4.90
C ARG A 72 -2.32 25.33 -4.65
N GLU A 73 -3.21 25.92 -3.87
CA GLU A 73 -4.48 25.30 -3.50
C GLU A 73 -5.28 24.75 -4.70
N ARG A 74 -5.34 25.52 -5.79
CA ARG A 74 -6.01 25.09 -7.03
C ARG A 74 -5.38 23.85 -7.64
N ASP A 75 -4.05 23.76 -7.64
CA ASP A 75 -3.32 22.65 -8.24
C ASP A 75 -3.36 21.42 -7.30
N LEU A 76 -3.32 21.66 -5.99
CA LEU A 76 -3.54 20.64 -4.96
C LEU A 76 -4.94 20.02 -5.07
N TYR A 77 -5.97 20.84 -5.32
CA TYR A 77 -7.33 20.35 -5.55
C TYR A 77 -7.43 19.45 -6.79
N ARG A 78 -6.75 19.81 -7.89
CA ARG A 78 -6.69 18.98 -9.10
C ARG A 78 -5.96 17.68 -8.84
N MET A 79 -4.80 17.74 -8.16
CA MET A 79 -4.01 16.58 -7.81
C MET A 79 -4.80 15.61 -6.91
N ARG A 80 -5.57 16.10 -5.94
CA ARG A 80 -6.42 15.26 -5.09
C ARG A 80 -7.46 14.45 -5.86
N ARG A 81 -7.90 14.90 -7.02
CA ARG A 81 -8.84 14.15 -7.87
C ARG A 81 -8.22 12.92 -8.53
N THR A 82 -6.89 12.83 -8.57
CA THR A 82 -6.18 11.64 -9.06
C THR A 82 -6.11 10.53 -8.01
N PHE A 83 -6.53 10.81 -6.78
CA PHE A 83 -6.55 9.84 -5.68
C PHE A 83 -7.94 9.31 -5.42
N GLY A 84 -8.03 7.98 -5.30
CA GLY A 84 -9.10 7.30 -4.58
C GLY A 84 -8.61 6.93 -3.18
N VAL A 85 -9.42 7.16 -2.14
CA VAL A 85 -9.02 6.84 -0.76
C VAL A 85 -10.02 5.88 -0.15
N LEU A 86 -9.51 4.73 0.30
CA LEU A 86 -10.22 3.74 1.08
C LEU A 86 -9.76 3.82 2.54
N PHE A 87 -10.63 4.31 3.39
CA PHE A 87 -10.39 4.40 4.84
C PHE A 87 -10.73 3.09 5.55
N GLN A 88 -10.18 2.88 6.72
CA GLN A 88 -10.29 1.67 7.54
C GLN A 88 -11.74 1.16 7.68
N ASP A 89 -12.72 2.03 7.96
CA ASP A 89 -14.14 1.65 8.10
C ASP A 89 -14.97 1.97 6.84
N GLY A 90 -14.32 2.19 5.68
CA GLY A 90 -14.98 2.63 4.46
C GLY A 90 -15.39 4.12 4.46
N ALA A 91 -15.49 4.77 5.61
CA ALA A 91 -15.89 6.17 5.81
C ALA A 91 -17.13 6.57 4.98
N LEU A 92 -18.16 5.72 4.98
CA LEU A 92 -19.42 5.98 4.28
C LEU A 92 -20.26 6.98 5.07
N PHE A 93 -20.98 7.84 4.35
CA PHE A 93 -21.97 8.73 4.94
C PHE A 93 -23.15 7.92 5.45
N GLY A 94 -23.37 7.90 6.77
CA GLY A 94 -24.41 7.07 7.40
C GLY A 94 -25.83 7.44 7.00
N SER A 95 -26.08 8.68 6.57
CA SER A 95 -27.37 9.18 6.11
C SER A 95 -27.69 8.91 4.65
N MET A 96 -26.71 8.41 3.87
CA MET A 96 -26.85 8.09 2.45
C MET A 96 -26.90 6.56 2.27
N ASN A 97 -27.70 6.06 1.32
CA ASN A 97 -27.64 4.67 0.93
C ASN A 97 -26.32 4.35 0.20
N ILE A 98 -26.07 3.08 -0.11
CA ILE A 98 -24.81 2.65 -0.73
C ILE A 98 -24.64 3.24 -2.13
N PHE A 99 -25.70 3.29 -2.92
CA PHE A 99 -25.67 3.89 -4.26
C PHE A 99 -25.25 5.37 -4.18
N ASP A 100 -25.89 6.16 -3.31
CA ASP A 100 -25.60 7.58 -3.16
C ASP A 100 -24.21 7.85 -2.58
N ASN A 101 -23.73 7.00 -1.67
CA ASN A 101 -22.33 7.06 -1.21
C ASN A 101 -21.34 6.90 -2.37
N ILE A 102 -21.59 5.96 -3.27
CA ILE A 102 -20.72 5.71 -4.42
C ILE A 102 -20.88 6.81 -5.48
N ALA A 103 -22.11 7.31 -5.70
CA ALA A 103 -22.40 8.38 -6.65
C ALA A 103 -21.85 9.74 -6.22
N PHE A 104 -21.65 9.96 -4.92
CA PHE A 104 -21.30 11.26 -4.34
C PHE A 104 -20.10 11.94 -5.03
N PRO A 105 -18.93 11.30 -5.24
CA PRO A 105 -17.82 11.95 -5.92
C PRO A 105 -18.14 12.36 -7.36
N LEU A 106 -18.96 11.60 -8.08
CA LEU A 106 -19.35 11.93 -9.45
C LEU A 106 -20.21 13.19 -9.49
N ARG A 107 -21.18 13.30 -8.56
CA ARG A 107 -22.04 14.50 -8.45
C ARG A 107 -21.27 15.75 -8.07
N GLU A 108 -20.29 15.63 -7.16
CA GLU A 108 -19.49 16.75 -6.68
C GLU A 108 -18.41 17.21 -7.68
N HIS A 109 -17.82 16.29 -8.43
CA HIS A 109 -16.61 16.58 -9.21
C HIS A 109 -16.80 16.51 -10.73
N THR A 110 -18.00 16.16 -11.21
CA THR A 110 -18.29 16.06 -12.64
C THR A 110 -19.56 16.83 -13.02
N ARG A 111 -19.80 16.94 -14.32
CA ARG A 111 -21.05 17.49 -14.87
C ARG A 111 -21.91 16.42 -15.52
N LYS A 112 -21.69 15.15 -15.15
CA LYS A 112 -22.43 14.00 -15.68
C LYS A 112 -23.88 14.04 -15.25
N GLY A 113 -24.78 13.62 -16.16
CA GLY A 113 -26.20 13.49 -15.85
C GLY A 113 -26.47 12.26 -14.96
N GLU A 114 -27.59 12.27 -14.22
CA GLU A 114 -27.93 11.16 -13.30
C GLU A 114 -28.04 9.80 -13.99
N ALA A 115 -28.45 9.74 -15.26
CA ALA A 115 -28.50 8.48 -16.02
C ALA A 115 -27.10 7.90 -16.25
N GLU A 116 -26.11 8.76 -16.58
CA GLU A 116 -24.71 8.38 -16.74
C GLU A 116 -24.07 7.97 -15.40
N ILE A 117 -24.30 8.78 -14.35
CA ILE A 117 -23.87 8.46 -13.00
C ILE A 117 -24.40 7.11 -12.55
N ARG A 118 -25.69 6.83 -12.81
CA ARG A 118 -26.30 5.55 -12.48
C ARG A 118 -25.59 4.38 -13.18
N GLY A 119 -25.25 4.52 -14.45
CA GLY A 119 -24.52 3.49 -15.21
C GLY A 119 -23.16 3.18 -14.57
N ILE A 120 -22.37 4.23 -14.32
CA ILE A 120 -21.04 4.09 -13.70
C ILE A 120 -21.13 3.46 -12.30
N VAL A 121 -22.05 3.94 -11.47
CA VAL A 121 -22.21 3.43 -10.10
C VAL A 121 -22.60 1.95 -10.10
N LEU A 122 -23.53 1.54 -10.95
CA LEU A 122 -23.94 0.14 -11.02
C LEU A 122 -22.81 -0.76 -11.50
N GLU A 123 -22.03 -0.33 -12.49
CA GLU A 123 -20.83 -1.04 -12.96
C GLU A 123 -19.82 -1.23 -11.80
N LYS A 124 -19.50 -0.17 -11.07
CA LYS A 124 -18.55 -0.28 -9.94
C LYS A 124 -19.11 -1.11 -8.78
N MET A 125 -20.43 -1.07 -8.54
CA MET A 125 -21.09 -1.94 -7.56
C MET A 125 -21.02 -3.42 -7.96
N GLU A 126 -21.21 -3.74 -9.24
CA GLU A 126 -21.07 -5.10 -9.76
C GLU A 126 -19.63 -5.61 -9.60
N MET A 127 -18.65 -4.80 -10.01
CA MET A 127 -17.21 -5.08 -9.88
C MET A 127 -16.82 -5.47 -8.43
N VAL A 128 -17.34 -4.77 -7.43
CA VAL A 128 -17.04 -5.07 -6.02
C VAL A 128 -18.01 -6.08 -5.39
N GLY A 129 -18.88 -6.71 -6.17
CA GLY A 129 -19.85 -7.72 -5.69
C GLY A 129 -20.89 -7.13 -4.74
N LEU A 130 -21.40 -5.94 -5.03
CA LEU A 130 -22.48 -5.27 -4.28
C LEU A 130 -23.75 -5.09 -5.12
N ALA A 131 -23.92 -5.84 -6.20
CA ALA A 131 -25.17 -5.84 -6.98
C ALA A 131 -26.37 -6.05 -6.06
N GLY A 132 -27.41 -5.21 -6.23
CA GLY A 132 -28.63 -5.25 -5.40
C GLY A 132 -28.53 -4.62 -4.00
N ALA A 133 -27.36 -4.17 -3.55
CA ALA A 133 -27.21 -3.53 -2.24
C ALA A 133 -27.38 -1.99 -2.26
N GLY A 134 -27.63 -1.39 -3.42
CA GLY A 134 -27.62 0.05 -3.60
C GLY A 134 -28.58 0.83 -2.71
N GLY A 135 -29.77 0.31 -2.45
CA GLY A 135 -30.77 0.96 -1.60
C GLY A 135 -30.52 0.84 -0.09
N LYS A 136 -29.57 0.00 0.35
CA LYS A 136 -29.28 -0.22 1.77
C LYS A 136 -28.48 0.93 2.37
N LEU A 137 -28.71 1.20 3.65
CA LEU A 137 -27.87 2.12 4.43
C LEU A 137 -26.59 1.42 4.91
N PRO A 138 -25.52 2.17 5.23
CA PRO A 138 -24.29 1.60 5.78
C PRO A 138 -24.51 0.77 7.05
N GLY A 139 -25.49 1.13 7.88
CA GLY A 139 -25.86 0.37 9.09
C GLY A 139 -26.46 -1.02 8.80
N GLU A 140 -26.97 -1.26 7.61
CA GLU A 140 -27.68 -2.48 7.22
C GLU A 140 -26.79 -3.50 6.48
N ILE A 141 -25.49 -3.19 6.33
CA ILE A 141 -24.53 -4.04 5.63
C ILE A 141 -23.35 -4.44 6.52
N SER A 142 -22.69 -5.55 6.16
CA SER A 142 -21.53 -6.04 6.90
C SER A 142 -20.30 -5.13 6.75
N GLY A 143 -19.33 -5.25 7.66
CA GLY A 143 -18.06 -4.50 7.58
C GLY A 143 -17.32 -4.71 6.24
N GLY A 144 -17.28 -5.95 5.75
CA GLY A 144 -16.68 -6.24 4.44
C GLY A 144 -17.44 -5.60 3.27
N MET A 145 -18.78 -5.50 3.36
CA MET A 145 -19.57 -4.77 2.36
C MET A 145 -19.29 -3.27 2.41
N LYS A 146 -19.12 -2.68 3.62
CA LYS A 146 -18.75 -1.27 3.78
C LYS A 146 -17.42 -0.96 3.10
N LYS A 147 -16.40 -1.82 3.27
CA LYS A 147 -15.09 -1.68 2.65
C LYS A 147 -15.17 -1.76 1.12
N ARG A 148 -15.92 -2.72 0.60
CA ARG A 148 -16.15 -2.85 -0.85
C ARG A 148 -16.92 -1.66 -1.42
N ALA A 149 -17.89 -1.11 -0.71
CA ALA A 149 -18.58 0.13 -1.10
C ALA A 149 -17.62 1.34 -1.06
N GLY A 150 -16.76 1.42 -0.05
CA GLY A 150 -15.68 2.42 0.02
C GLY A 150 -14.70 2.33 -1.17
N LEU A 151 -14.34 1.11 -1.58
CA LEU A 151 -13.52 0.88 -2.76
C LEU A 151 -14.25 1.30 -4.05
N ALA A 152 -15.52 0.90 -4.22
CA ALA A 152 -16.32 1.34 -5.36
C ALA A 152 -16.40 2.87 -5.46
N ARG A 153 -16.62 3.54 -4.31
CA ARG A 153 -16.60 5.01 -4.24
C ARG A 153 -15.25 5.60 -4.63
N ALA A 154 -14.16 4.97 -4.21
CA ALA A 154 -12.82 5.41 -4.57
C ALA A 154 -12.55 5.27 -6.08
N LEU A 155 -13.18 4.31 -6.75
CA LEU A 155 -12.98 3.98 -8.18
C LEU A 155 -13.83 4.80 -9.15
N VAL A 156 -14.95 5.42 -8.73
CA VAL A 156 -15.90 6.06 -9.66
C VAL A 156 -15.34 7.23 -10.45
N LEU A 157 -14.28 7.88 -9.96
CA LEU A 157 -13.57 8.95 -10.66
C LEU A 157 -12.37 8.44 -11.48
N GLU A 158 -12.21 7.13 -11.61
CA GLU A 158 -11.09 6.49 -12.32
C GLU A 158 -9.73 7.03 -11.85
N PRO A 159 -9.41 6.90 -10.56
CA PRO A 159 -8.20 7.49 -9.99
C PRO A 159 -6.94 6.84 -10.56
N GLU A 160 -5.87 7.61 -10.64
CA GLU A 160 -4.54 7.13 -11.02
C GLU A 160 -3.85 6.42 -9.84
N ILE A 161 -4.25 6.77 -8.61
CA ILE A 161 -3.67 6.24 -7.36
C ILE A 161 -4.80 5.88 -6.40
N ILE A 162 -4.70 4.70 -5.77
CA ILE A 162 -5.55 4.31 -4.65
C ILE A 162 -4.71 4.20 -3.38
N LEU A 163 -5.12 4.94 -2.36
CA LEU A 163 -4.59 4.84 -1.01
C LEU A 163 -5.56 4.06 -0.14
N ALA A 164 -5.11 2.96 0.48
CA ALA A 164 -5.91 2.16 1.38
C ALA A 164 -5.28 2.14 2.78
N ASP A 165 -6.02 2.64 3.77
CA ASP A 165 -5.61 2.68 5.16
C ASP A 165 -6.28 1.54 5.92
N GLU A 166 -5.51 0.50 6.26
CA GLU A 166 -5.92 -0.72 6.96
C GLU A 166 -7.21 -1.36 6.38
N PRO A 167 -7.24 -1.67 5.07
CA PRO A 167 -8.44 -2.16 4.40
C PRO A 167 -8.89 -3.54 4.91
N ASP A 168 -7.98 -4.33 5.43
CA ASP A 168 -8.15 -5.68 5.97
C ASP A 168 -8.61 -5.70 7.45
N SER A 169 -8.49 -4.59 8.17
CA SER A 169 -8.86 -4.48 9.59
C SER A 169 -10.30 -4.92 9.85
N GLY A 170 -10.49 -5.81 10.83
CA GLY A 170 -11.82 -6.30 11.24
C GLY A 170 -12.49 -7.27 10.25
N LEU A 171 -11.77 -7.76 9.24
CA LEU A 171 -12.19 -8.85 8.37
C LEU A 171 -11.66 -10.19 8.88
N ASP A 172 -12.42 -11.25 8.64
CA ASP A 172 -11.90 -12.60 8.79
C ASP A 172 -10.95 -12.95 7.63
N PRO A 173 -10.10 -13.98 7.77
CA PRO A 173 -9.10 -14.33 6.73
C PRO A 173 -9.71 -14.61 5.36
N VAL A 174 -10.91 -15.18 5.28
CA VAL A 174 -11.58 -15.49 4.01
C VAL A 174 -11.99 -14.20 3.30
N ARG A 175 -12.62 -13.27 4.04
CA ARG A 175 -13.02 -11.97 3.48
C ARG A 175 -11.83 -11.11 3.11
N THR A 176 -10.74 -11.19 3.88
CA THR A 176 -9.45 -10.55 3.55
C THR A 176 -8.91 -11.10 2.23
N ALA A 177 -8.92 -12.42 2.02
CA ALA A 177 -8.49 -13.03 0.76
C ALA A 177 -9.31 -12.53 -0.44
N PHE A 178 -10.64 -12.44 -0.31
CA PHE A 178 -11.49 -11.87 -1.36
C PHE A 178 -11.18 -10.40 -1.64
N LEU A 179 -10.94 -9.59 -0.61
CA LEU A 179 -10.59 -8.17 -0.79
C LEU A 179 -9.21 -8.03 -1.47
N ASN A 180 -8.25 -8.85 -1.07
CA ASN A 180 -6.92 -8.87 -1.68
C ASN A 180 -6.99 -9.23 -3.18
N GLN A 181 -7.79 -10.25 -3.54
CA GLN A 181 -8.00 -10.60 -4.94
C GLN A 181 -8.65 -9.45 -5.72
N LEU A 182 -9.64 -8.78 -5.14
CA LEU A 182 -10.28 -7.63 -5.76
C LEU A 182 -9.30 -6.49 -6.02
N PHE A 183 -8.35 -6.22 -5.12
CA PHE A 183 -7.30 -5.22 -5.37
C PHE A 183 -6.41 -5.60 -6.55
N VAL A 184 -6.04 -6.88 -6.65
CA VAL A 184 -5.23 -7.38 -7.77
C VAL A 184 -5.96 -7.23 -9.09
N ASP A 185 -7.24 -7.62 -9.13
CA ASP A 185 -8.07 -7.55 -10.35
C ASP A 185 -8.31 -6.11 -10.79
N VAL A 186 -8.61 -5.20 -9.86
CA VAL A 186 -8.74 -3.75 -10.12
C VAL A 186 -7.42 -3.16 -10.64
N ASN A 187 -6.29 -3.51 -10.02
CA ASN A 187 -4.98 -3.05 -10.49
C ASN A 187 -4.70 -3.54 -11.91
N ALA A 188 -4.98 -4.81 -12.20
CA ALA A 188 -4.78 -5.40 -13.52
C ALA A 188 -5.69 -4.78 -14.59
N GLU A 189 -6.92 -4.41 -14.24
CA GLU A 189 -7.90 -3.82 -15.16
C GLU A 189 -7.57 -2.37 -15.51
N PHE A 190 -7.26 -1.55 -14.50
CA PHE A 190 -7.09 -0.10 -14.66
C PHE A 190 -5.63 0.37 -14.72
N GLY A 191 -4.67 -0.48 -14.35
CA GLY A 191 -3.27 -0.11 -14.21
C GLY A 191 -3.05 0.98 -13.15
N THR A 192 -3.92 1.06 -12.14
CA THR A 192 -3.88 2.06 -11.07
C THR A 192 -2.77 1.74 -10.07
N THR A 193 -2.06 2.74 -9.60
CA THR A 193 -1.07 2.60 -8.50
C THR A 193 -1.78 2.41 -7.17
N PHE A 194 -1.40 1.40 -6.40
CA PHE A 194 -1.92 1.18 -5.05
C PHE A 194 -0.85 1.42 -3.99
N LEU A 195 -1.20 2.14 -2.95
CA LEU A 195 -0.48 2.13 -1.69
C LEU A 195 -1.40 1.67 -0.57
N ILE A 196 -1.09 0.53 -0.01
CA ILE A 196 -1.83 -0.08 1.09
C ILE A 196 -1.01 0.07 2.37
N VAL A 197 -1.62 0.65 3.39
CA VAL A 197 -1.05 0.66 4.74
C VAL A 197 -1.77 -0.40 5.54
N THR A 198 -1.03 -1.36 6.08
CA THR A 198 -1.60 -2.44 6.88
C THR A 198 -0.64 -2.91 7.96
N HIS A 199 -1.15 -3.66 8.92
CA HIS A 199 -0.38 -4.45 9.87
C HIS A 199 -0.60 -5.96 9.68
N ASP A 200 -1.46 -6.36 8.72
CA ASP A 200 -1.72 -7.76 8.41
C ASP A 200 -0.60 -8.38 7.59
N ILE A 201 0.11 -9.32 8.24
CA ILE A 201 1.24 -10.02 7.62
C ILE A 201 0.76 -10.98 6.52
N GLY A 202 -0.44 -11.56 6.66
CA GLY A 202 -1.03 -12.43 5.65
C GLY A 202 -1.20 -11.69 4.33
N THR A 203 -1.85 -10.54 4.36
CA THR A 203 -2.00 -9.63 3.21
C THR A 203 -0.63 -9.23 2.64
N ALA A 204 0.29 -8.78 3.50
CA ALA A 204 1.62 -8.34 3.08
C ALA A 204 2.42 -9.43 2.35
N ARG A 205 2.23 -10.68 2.73
CA ARG A 205 2.97 -11.81 2.14
C ARG A 205 2.47 -12.25 0.77
N VAL A 206 1.22 -11.91 0.38
CA VAL A 206 0.61 -12.42 -0.86
C VAL A 206 0.19 -11.33 -1.84
N LEU A 207 -0.21 -10.15 -1.34
CA LEU A 207 -0.84 -9.13 -2.16
C LEU A 207 0.13 -8.20 -2.91
N PRO A 208 1.10 -7.52 -2.25
CA PRO A 208 1.82 -6.42 -2.87
C PRO A 208 2.90 -6.87 -3.85
N ASP A 209 3.27 -5.98 -4.75
CA ASP A 209 4.47 -6.07 -5.59
C ASP A 209 5.69 -5.59 -4.81
N ASN A 210 5.52 -4.53 -4.02
CA ASN A 210 6.56 -3.94 -3.21
C ASN A 210 6.14 -3.86 -1.76
N LEU A 211 7.10 -4.06 -0.86
CA LEU A 211 6.92 -3.98 0.58
C LEU A 211 7.83 -2.93 1.19
N GLY A 212 7.32 -2.25 2.21
CA GLY A 212 8.11 -1.37 3.06
C GLY A 212 7.84 -1.60 4.53
N LEU A 213 8.86 -1.39 5.36
CA LEU A 213 8.75 -1.43 6.82
C LEU A 213 9.15 -0.08 7.41
N LEU A 214 8.19 0.59 8.05
CA LEU A 214 8.44 1.76 8.90
C LEU A 214 8.71 1.29 10.34
N PHE A 215 9.85 1.68 10.88
CA PHE A 215 10.22 1.39 12.26
C PHE A 215 11.19 2.45 12.78
N ARG A 216 11.07 2.81 14.06
CA ARG A 216 11.96 3.79 14.74
C ARG A 216 12.13 5.09 13.96
N ARG A 217 11.01 5.72 13.58
CA ARG A 217 10.97 7.03 12.88
C ARG A 217 11.60 7.03 11.48
N GLY A 218 11.89 5.87 10.91
CA GLY A 218 12.51 5.73 9.59
C GLY A 218 11.91 4.63 8.76
N LEU A 219 12.32 4.60 7.51
CA LEU A 219 12.06 3.49 6.60
C LEU A 219 13.24 2.52 6.70
N VAL A 220 12.97 1.32 7.23
CA VAL A 220 14.00 0.30 7.38
C VAL A 220 14.37 -0.32 6.04
N MET A 221 13.36 -0.60 5.22
CA MET A 221 13.53 -1.21 3.91
C MET A 221 12.29 -0.93 3.06
N PHE A 222 12.47 -0.75 1.76
CA PHE A 222 11.41 -0.73 0.76
C PHE A 222 11.93 -1.34 -0.55
N GLY A 223 11.14 -2.19 -1.17
CA GLY A 223 11.49 -2.79 -2.46
C GLY A 223 10.60 -3.98 -2.82
N PRO A 224 10.99 -4.76 -3.84
CA PRO A 224 10.26 -5.94 -4.26
C PRO A 224 9.92 -6.87 -3.08
N ARG A 225 8.71 -7.40 -3.08
CA ARG A 225 8.17 -8.24 -2.00
C ARG A 225 9.10 -9.36 -1.59
N GLU A 226 9.63 -10.09 -2.55
CA GLU A 226 10.52 -11.23 -2.30
C GLU A 226 11.83 -10.81 -1.65
N MET A 227 12.38 -9.66 -2.05
CA MET A 227 13.59 -9.10 -1.42
C MET A 227 13.34 -8.78 0.05
N VAL A 228 12.22 -8.12 0.36
CA VAL A 228 11.89 -7.76 1.74
C VAL A 228 11.59 -9.00 2.58
N LEU A 229 10.81 -9.95 2.06
CA LEU A 229 10.44 -11.18 2.78
C LEU A 229 11.60 -12.13 3.01
N SER A 230 12.65 -12.07 2.19
CA SER A 230 13.87 -12.88 2.35
C SER A 230 14.98 -12.14 3.11
N SER A 231 14.73 -10.92 3.57
CA SER A 231 15.73 -10.11 4.27
C SER A 231 16.12 -10.69 5.63
N THR A 232 17.41 -10.68 5.89
CA THR A 232 18.00 -11.03 7.20
C THR A 232 18.08 -9.84 8.16
N HIS A 233 17.64 -8.65 7.74
CA HIS A 233 17.61 -7.50 8.64
C HIS A 233 16.72 -7.79 9.88
N PRO A 234 17.23 -7.65 11.11
CA PRO A 234 16.55 -8.13 12.32
C PRO A 234 15.11 -7.64 12.48
N ALA A 235 14.84 -6.34 12.28
CA ALA A 235 13.48 -5.79 12.38
C ALA A 235 12.55 -6.31 11.27
N VAL A 236 13.06 -6.46 10.04
CA VAL A 236 12.29 -6.97 8.89
C VAL A 236 11.95 -8.43 9.11
N SER A 237 12.96 -9.25 9.45
CA SER A 237 12.78 -10.67 9.73
C SER A 237 11.84 -10.90 10.92
N GLN A 238 11.98 -10.14 12.01
CA GLN A 238 11.08 -10.22 13.15
C GLN A 238 9.64 -9.91 12.74
N PHE A 239 9.43 -8.78 12.06
CA PHE A 239 8.09 -8.30 11.73
C PHE A 239 7.37 -9.26 10.79
N PHE A 240 7.97 -9.57 9.63
CA PHE A 240 7.31 -10.40 8.61
C PHE A 240 7.21 -11.88 8.94
N ASN A 241 7.94 -12.37 9.92
CA ASN A 241 7.82 -13.75 10.41
C ASN A 241 7.08 -13.83 11.76
N ALA A 242 6.48 -12.73 12.25
CA ALA A 242 5.73 -12.65 13.51
C ALA A 242 6.49 -13.22 14.71
N ARG A 243 7.78 -12.91 14.82
CA ARG A 243 8.63 -13.44 15.90
C ARG A 243 8.58 -12.56 17.13
N ARG A 244 8.70 -13.20 18.28
CA ARG A 244 8.80 -12.49 19.57
C ARG A 244 10.16 -11.84 19.77
N GLU A 245 11.22 -12.54 19.38
CA GLU A 245 12.61 -12.13 19.52
C GLU A 245 12.99 -11.12 18.44
N GLY A 246 13.61 -10.00 18.84
CA GLY A 246 14.12 -8.98 17.93
C GLY A 246 13.94 -7.55 18.43
N PRO A 247 14.28 -6.54 17.59
CA PRO A 247 14.31 -5.14 18.00
C PRO A 247 12.94 -4.49 18.24
N ILE A 248 11.85 -5.11 17.81
CA ILE A 248 10.49 -4.62 18.03
C ILE A 248 10.00 -5.17 19.36
N GLY A 249 9.88 -4.32 20.38
CA GLY A 249 9.41 -4.70 21.72
C GLY A 249 7.93 -4.46 21.92
N MET A 250 7.39 -4.85 23.09
CA MET A 250 6.01 -4.53 23.51
C MET A 250 5.84 -3.04 23.84
N ALA A 251 6.87 -2.38 24.36
CA ALA A 251 6.96 -0.92 24.45
C ALA A 251 7.72 -0.43 23.21
N GLU A 252 7.32 0.72 22.67
CA GLU A 252 7.74 1.19 21.33
C GLU A 252 9.26 1.32 21.11
N GLU A 253 10.09 1.30 22.14
CA GLU A 253 11.56 1.38 22.04
C GLU A 253 12.22 0.49 23.09
N LYS A 254 12.87 -0.59 22.69
CA LYS A 254 13.88 -1.27 23.51
C LYS A 254 15.17 -0.44 23.51
N ASP A 255 15.85 -0.40 24.64
CA ASP A 255 17.15 0.28 24.77
C ASP A 255 18.20 -0.32 23.83
N VAL A 256 19.13 0.53 23.35
CA VAL A 256 20.21 0.14 22.42
C VAL A 256 21.07 -1.01 22.97
N ALA A 257 21.20 -1.11 24.30
CA ALA A 257 21.94 -2.19 24.96
C ALA A 257 21.22 -3.54 24.94
N GLU A 258 19.88 -3.57 25.01
CA GLU A 258 19.08 -4.80 24.86
C GLU A 258 19.11 -5.33 23.41
N LEU A 259 19.22 -4.42 22.45
CA LEU A 259 19.34 -4.72 21.03
C LEU A 259 20.65 -5.44 20.65
N ALA A 260 21.77 -5.06 21.27
CA ALA A 260 23.07 -5.67 21.01
C ALA A 260 23.12 -7.13 21.47
N ALA A 261 22.34 -7.48 22.50
CA ALA A 261 22.26 -8.85 23.01
C ALA A 261 21.34 -9.77 22.17
N GLU A 262 20.34 -9.20 21.46
CA GLU A 262 19.36 -9.96 20.68
C GLU A 262 19.75 -10.17 19.20
N THR A 263 20.77 -9.46 18.71
CA THR A 263 21.23 -9.55 17.30
C THR A 263 22.06 -10.82 16.98
N ALA A 264 22.30 -11.69 17.94
CA ALA A 264 23.27 -12.79 17.79
C ALA A 264 22.84 -13.89 16.82
N THR A 265 21.55 -14.11 16.53
CA THR A 265 21.11 -15.12 15.54
C THR A 265 19.76 -14.76 14.96
N VAL A 266 19.74 -14.24 13.75
CA VAL A 266 18.51 -14.10 12.95
C VAL A 266 18.20 -15.45 12.31
N PRO A 267 17.11 -16.14 12.69
CA PRO A 267 16.77 -17.41 12.06
C PRO A 267 16.42 -17.20 10.58
N PRO A 268 16.53 -18.24 9.73
CA PRO A 268 16.21 -18.12 8.33
C PRO A 268 14.78 -17.63 8.10
N PRO A 269 14.54 -16.86 7.02
CA PRO A 269 13.21 -16.36 6.69
C PRO A 269 12.24 -17.54 6.44
N ALA A 270 10.97 -17.35 6.78
CA ALA A 270 9.93 -18.32 6.47
C ALA A 270 9.73 -18.45 4.95
N PRO A 271 9.30 -19.61 4.45
CA PRO A 271 9.01 -19.80 3.03
C PRO A 271 8.09 -18.69 2.50
N ILE A 272 8.44 -18.13 1.34
CA ILE A 272 7.67 -17.06 0.71
C ILE A 272 6.49 -17.70 -0.03
N PRO A 273 5.22 -17.36 0.32
CA PRO A 273 4.06 -17.91 -0.38
C PRO A 273 3.98 -17.36 -1.81
N PRO A 274 3.29 -18.07 -2.72
CA PRO A 274 2.98 -17.53 -4.04
C PRO A 274 2.29 -16.17 -3.95
N GLN A 275 2.62 -15.27 -4.87
CA GLN A 275 1.95 -13.99 -5.00
C GLN A 275 0.58 -14.19 -5.65
N LEU A 276 -0.42 -13.42 -5.23
CA LEU A 276 -1.73 -13.40 -5.87
C LEU A 276 -1.61 -12.91 -7.31
N MET A 277 -2.22 -13.64 -8.23
CA MET A 277 -2.25 -13.31 -9.64
C MET A 277 -3.61 -12.72 -10.02
N PRO A 278 -3.68 -11.87 -11.05
CA PRO A 278 -4.95 -11.42 -11.61
C PRO A 278 -5.82 -12.61 -12.04
N SER A 279 -7.13 -12.51 -11.83
CA SER A 279 -8.10 -13.56 -12.19
C SER A 279 -8.14 -13.85 -13.70
N ASP A 280 -7.69 -12.90 -14.52
CA ASP A 280 -7.58 -13.05 -15.98
C ASP A 280 -6.25 -13.68 -16.46
N GLY A 281 -5.36 -14.04 -15.54
CA GLY A 281 -4.08 -14.68 -15.83
C GLY A 281 -2.97 -13.76 -16.35
N ARG A 282 -3.17 -12.44 -16.35
CA ARG A 282 -2.10 -11.49 -16.70
C ARG A 282 -0.92 -11.57 -15.73
N ILE A 283 0.26 -11.25 -16.23
CA ILE A 283 1.49 -11.18 -15.41
C ILE A 283 1.54 -9.81 -14.72
N ARG A 284 1.89 -9.81 -13.44
CA ARG A 284 2.00 -8.57 -12.67
C ARG A 284 3.28 -7.79 -13.02
N PRO A 285 3.25 -6.45 -12.92
CA PRO A 285 4.42 -5.59 -13.19
C PRO A 285 5.66 -5.96 -12.40
N SER A 286 5.51 -6.34 -11.13
CA SER A 286 6.62 -6.73 -10.24
C SER A 286 7.38 -7.99 -10.67
N MET A 287 6.90 -8.71 -11.65
CA MET A 287 7.59 -9.87 -12.21
C MET A 287 8.67 -9.49 -13.25
N HIS A 288 8.91 -8.21 -13.46
CA HIS A 288 10.06 -7.72 -14.18
C HIS A 288 11.35 -7.86 -13.36
N ARG A 289 12.51 -7.83 -14.03
CA ARG A 289 13.81 -7.96 -13.36
C ARG A 289 14.05 -6.85 -12.34
N PRO A 290 14.44 -7.15 -11.11
CA PRO A 290 14.60 -6.12 -10.07
C PRO A 290 15.64 -5.07 -10.39
N GLY A 291 16.74 -5.44 -11.08
CA GLY A 291 17.76 -4.50 -11.52
C GLY A 291 17.22 -3.49 -12.53
N GLU A 292 16.41 -3.94 -13.49
CA GLU A 292 15.72 -3.09 -14.44
C GLU A 292 14.66 -2.22 -13.74
N TRP A 293 13.95 -2.80 -12.78
CA TRP A 293 12.97 -2.08 -11.97
C TRP A 293 13.63 -0.96 -11.16
N LEU A 294 14.72 -1.24 -10.44
CA LEU A 294 15.45 -0.24 -9.66
C LEU A 294 15.99 0.90 -10.55
N ALA A 295 16.55 0.55 -11.70
CA ALA A 295 17.06 1.53 -12.66
C ALA A 295 15.94 2.40 -13.24
N ALA A 296 14.82 1.78 -13.63
CA ALA A 296 13.66 2.47 -14.20
C ALA A 296 13.00 3.44 -13.20
N HIS A 297 12.95 3.07 -11.92
CA HIS A 297 12.32 3.88 -10.88
C HIS A 297 13.30 4.75 -10.09
N ARG A 298 14.57 4.80 -10.50
CA ARG A 298 15.64 5.59 -9.85
C ARG A 298 15.76 5.33 -8.34
N VAL A 299 15.45 4.10 -7.92
CA VAL A 299 15.56 3.70 -6.52
C VAL A 299 17.01 3.35 -6.23
N THR A 300 17.64 4.10 -5.32
CA THR A 300 18.92 3.71 -4.76
C THR A 300 18.65 2.93 -3.48
N PRO A 301 18.93 1.61 -3.46
CA PRO A 301 18.72 0.83 -2.26
C PRO A 301 19.69 1.30 -1.15
N PRO A 302 19.29 1.24 0.11
CA PRO A 302 20.22 1.49 1.21
C PRO A 302 21.46 0.59 1.11
N PRO A 303 22.63 1.05 1.51
CA PRO A 303 23.85 0.23 1.49
C PRO A 303 23.61 -1.10 2.23
N GLY A 304 23.93 -2.21 1.57
CA GLY A 304 23.75 -3.56 2.12
C GLY A 304 22.35 -4.17 1.95
N SER A 305 21.37 -3.46 1.37
CA SER A 305 19.99 -3.96 1.20
C SER A 305 19.88 -5.24 0.34
N PHE A 306 20.85 -5.48 -0.52
CA PHE A 306 20.88 -6.64 -1.42
C PHE A 306 21.96 -7.66 -1.09
N VAL A 307 22.78 -7.39 -0.08
CA VAL A 307 23.86 -8.29 0.35
C VAL A 307 23.58 -8.71 1.79
N ASP A 308 23.39 -10.00 2.03
CA ASP A 308 23.25 -10.54 3.37
C ASP A 308 24.60 -10.60 4.11
N GLU A 309 24.57 -10.99 5.37
CA GLU A 309 25.77 -11.15 6.23
C GLU A 309 26.78 -12.18 5.70
N ASN A 310 26.36 -13.05 4.77
CA ASN A 310 27.19 -14.06 4.11
C ASN A 310 27.72 -13.57 2.74
N GLY A 311 27.48 -12.33 2.37
CA GLY A 311 27.87 -11.75 1.10
C GLY A 311 27.02 -12.19 -0.10
N ARG A 312 25.85 -12.81 0.15
CA ARG A 312 24.90 -13.25 -0.88
C ARG A 312 24.18 -12.04 -1.47
N ASN A 313 24.31 -11.86 -2.77
CA ASN A 313 23.67 -10.75 -3.48
C ASN A 313 22.28 -11.14 -3.98
N TRP A 314 21.24 -10.67 -3.32
CA TRP A 314 19.84 -10.95 -3.65
C TRP A 314 19.42 -10.45 -5.04
N LEU A 315 20.07 -9.43 -5.59
CA LEU A 315 19.82 -8.96 -6.95
C LEU A 315 20.14 -10.03 -8.01
N THR A 316 21.20 -10.79 -7.83
CA THR A 316 21.57 -11.86 -8.76
C THR A 316 20.66 -13.08 -8.64
N GLU A 317 20.10 -13.34 -7.48
CA GLU A 317 19.19 -14.47 -7.26
C GLU A 317 17.73 -14.14 -7.64
N TRP A 318 17.36 -12.88 -7.59
CA TRP A 318 16.03 -12.44 -7.99
C TRP A 318 15.71 -12.82 -9.44
N ASP A 319 16.62 -12.59 -10.37
CA ASP A 319 16.44 -12.97 -11.78
C ASP A 319 16.13 -14.46 -11.93
N ALA A 320 16.76 -15.31 -11.10
CA ALA A 320 16.49 -16.75 -11.09
C ALA A 320 15.11 -17.08 -10.51
N LEU A 321 14.68 -16.36 -9.47
CA LEU A 321 13.35 -16.52 -8.84
C LEU A 321 12.23 -16.11 -9.78
N VAL A 322 12.37 -14.97 -10.47
CA VAL A 322 11.41 -14.48 -11.45
C VAL A 322 11.32 -15.41 -12.64
N ALA A 323 12.45 -15.87 -13.18
CA ALA A 323 12.50 -16.84 -14.27
C ALA A 323 11.85 -18.18 -13.92
N ALA A 324 12.01 -18.64 -12.67
CA ALA A 324 11.40 -19.88 -12.19
C ALA A 324 9.86 -19.77 -12.11
N ARG A 325 9.32 -18.58 -11.80
CA ARG A 325 7.87 -18.32 -11.70
C ARG A 325 7.17 -18.13 -13.05
N GLN A 326 7.92 -17.67 -14.06
CA GLN A 326 7.39 -17.50 -15.44
C GLN A 326 7.28 -18.83 -16.20
N ARG A 327 7.77 -19.95 -15.65
CA ARG A 327 7.58 -21.27 -16.26
C ARG A 327 6.15 -21.74 -15.99
N PRO A 328 5.35 -22.04 -17.03
CA PRO A 328 4.05 -22.64 -16.82
C PRO A 328 4.21 -23.91 -16.00
N HIS A 329 3.36 -24.11 -15.01
CA HIS A 329 3.27 -25.38 -14.31
C HIS A 329 2.96 -26.47 -15.34
N PRO A 330 3.65 -27.63 -15.28
CA PRO A 330 3.42 -28.75 -16.20
C PRO A 330 2.01 -29.30 -16.06
#